data_a0106e1c7b909b2aeeabc6b4df8472e5
#
_entry.id   a0106e1c7b909b2aeeabc6b4df8472e5
#
_cell.length_a   1.000
_cell.length_b   1.000
_cell.length_c   1.000
_cell.angle_alpha   90.00
_cell.angle_beta   90.00
_cell.angle_gamma   90.00
#
_symmetry.space_group_name_H-M   'P 1'
#
loop_
_entity.id
_entity.type
_entity.pdbx_description
1 polymer ?
#
loop_
_entity_poly.entity_id
_entity_poly.type
_entity_poly.pdbx_seq_one_letter_code
_entity_poly.pdbx_strand_id
1 'polypeptide(L)'
;MSRNKILFSLFLLIAISVYYLFFYQNKTLKYLPENADVVVLIDVKKLAREAVFNFATNPSRWFEKSENKDDLFSLRNSGVKIPDFVQIFHLKNSQISEWYSVLEINNQEEFSIFLKEKKFSVKGEKIFQKNQLYLKIIGDKC
;
A
#
# COMPACT_ATOMS: atom_id res chain seq x y z
N MET A 1 -2.97 39.84 -20.01
CA MET A 1 -2.91 38.40 -20.36
C MET A 1 -4.32 37.93 -20.64
N SER A 2 -4.66 37.27 -21.77
CA SER A 2 -6.05 36.93 -22.06
C SER A 2 -6.49 35.78 -21.11
N ARG A 3 -7.75 35.83 -20.66
CA ARG A 3 -8.37 34.83 -19.75
C ARG A 3 -8.15 33.38 -20.23
N ASN A 4 -8.15 33.15 -21.54
CA ASN A 4 -7.93 31.84 -22.13
C ASN A 4 -6.47 31.32 -21.94
N LYS A 5 -5.46 32.21 -21.92
CA LYS A 5 -4.07 31.82 -21.68
C LYS A 5 -3.87 31.39 -20.22
N ILE A 6 -4.56 32.04 -19.29
CA ILE A 6 -4.50 31.67 -17.86
C ILE A 6 -5.16 30.31 -17.64
N LEU A 7 -6.34 30.07 -18.24
CA LEU A 7 -7.03 28.78 -18.15
C LEU A 7 -6.20 27.63 -18.74
N PHE A 8 -5.56 27.87 -19.89
CA PHE A 8 -4.69 26.88 -20.52
C PHE A 8 -3.47 26.56 -19.66
N SER A 9 -2.82 27.58 -19.08
CA SER A 9 -1.69 27.39 -18.17
C SER A 9 -2.09 26.61 -16.91
N LEU A 10 -3.27 26.89 -16.34
CA LEU A 10 -3.79 26.16 -15.19
C LEU A 10 -4.06 24.68 -15.51
N PHE A 11 -4.67 24.44 -16.68
CA PHE A 11 -4.92 23.08 -17.15
C PHE A 11 -3.61 22.29 -17.36
N LEU A 12 -2.60 22.91 -17.94
CA LEU A 12 -1.29 22.31 -18.15
C LEU A 12 -0.61 21.94 -16.80
N LEU A 13 -0.69 22.85 -15.81
CA LEU A 13 -0.16 22.60 -14.47
C LEU A 13 -0.85 21.42 -13.79
N ILE A 14 -2.16 21.33 -13.88
CA ILE A 14 -2.94 20.21 -13.34
C ILE A 14 -2.54 18.91 -14.05
N ALA A 15 -2.44 18.90 -15.37
CA ALA A 15 -2.04 17.72 -16.13
C ALA A 15 -0.62 17.22 -15.76
N ILE A 16 0.34 18.13 -15.60
CA ILE A 16 1.69 17.81 -15.15
C ILE A 16 1.68 17.25 -13.73
N SER A 17 0.92 17.86 -12.82
CA SER A 17 0.81 17.38 -11.43
C SER A 17 0.21 15.99 -11.36
N VAL A 18 -0.86 15.72 -12.11
CA VAL A 18 -1.48 14.40 -12.21
C VAL A 18 -0.49 13.39 -12.80
N TYR A 19 0.20 13.76 -13.89
CA TYR A 19 1.22 12.89 -14.47
C TYR A 19 2.31 12.54 -13.45
N TYR A 20 2.85 13.54 -12.73
CA TYR A 20 3.88 13.32 -11.73
C TYR A 20 3.40 12.39 -10.59
N LEU A 21 2.20 12.63 -10.04
CA LEU A 21 1.63 11.81 -8.97
C LEU A 21 1.42 10.36 -9.38
N PHE A 22 1.02 10.11 -10.63
CA PHE A 22 0.71 8.76 -11.10
C PHE A 22 1.92 7.98 -11.63
N PHE A 23 2.91 8.68 -12.20
CA PHE A 23 4.03 8.02 -12.88
C PHE A 23 5.37 8.11 -12.15
N TYR A 24 5.53 9.08 -11.24
CA TYR A 24 6.76 9.15 -10.47
C TYR A 24 6.75 8.04 -9.40
N GLN A 25 7.78 7.18 -9.44
CA GLN A 25 7.95 6.07 -8.51
C GLN A 25 9.37 6.10 -7.94
N ASN A 26 9.46 5.96 -6.63
CA ASN A 26 10.75 5.75 -5.98
C ASN A 26 11.04 4.24 -5.95
N LYS A 27 11.96 3.79 -6.81
CA LYS A 27 12.35 2.37 -6.93
C LYS A 27 13.38 1.91 -5.90
N THR A 28 13.61 2.69 -4.85
CA THR A 28 14.58 2.33 -3.82
C THR A 28 14.08 1.15 -3.01
N LEU A 29 14.84 0.05 -3.01
CA LEU A 29 14.61 -1.07 -2.11
C LEU A 29 14.98 -0.62 -0.69
N LYS A 30 14.00 -0.64 0.21
CA LYS A 30 14.19 -0.29 1.62
C LYS A 30 14.01 -1.55 2.45
N TYR A 31 14.75 -1.64 3.54
CA TYR A 31 14.56 -2.68 4.57
C TYR A 31 14.77 -4.12 4.08
N LEU A 32 15.52 -4.32 3.00
CA LEU A 32 15.87 -5.65 2.52
C LEU A 32 17.03 -6.20 3.34
N PRO A 33 16.87 -7.36 4.03
CA PRO A 33 17.96 -8.00 4.76
C PRO A 33 19.02 -8.57 3.80
N GLU A 34 20.28 -8.56 4.21
CA GLU A 34 21.39 -9.11 3.41
C GLU A 34 21.27 -10.61 3.15
N ASN A 35 20.57 -11.33 4.03
CA ASN A 35 20.34 -12.77 3.92
C ASN A 35 19.05 -13.13 3.18
N ALA A 36 18.40 -12.18 2.50
CA ALA A 36 17.28 -12.48 1.62
C ALA A 36 17.79 -13.19 0.36
N ASP A 37 17.18 -14.32 0.03
CA ASP A 37 17.51 -15.13 -1.17
C ASP A 37 16.50 -14.94 -2.31
N VAL A 38 15.25 -14.59 -1.98
CA VAL A 38 14.20 -14.26 -2.94
C VAL A 38 13.55 -12.94 -2.57
N VAL A 39 13.34 -12.07 -3.55
CA VAL A 39 12.64 -10.80 -3.37
C VAL A 39 11.60 -10.63 -4.46
N VAL A 40 10.36 -10.40 -4.04
CA VAL A 40 9.22 -10.11 -4.92
C VAL A 40 8.83 -8.67 -4.71
N LEU A 41 8.74 -7.91 -5.80
CA LEU A 41 8.31 -6.52 -5.80
C LEU A 41 6.90 -6.42 -6.39
N ILE A 42 5.97 -5.88 -5.63
CA ILE A 42 4.60 -5.60 -6.08
C ILE A 42 4.46 -4.10 -6.28
N ASP A 43 4.27 -3.66 -7.52
CA ASP A 43 4.01 -2.26 -7.88
C ASP A 43 2.58 -1.88 -7.52
N VAL A 44 2.41 -1.24 -6.36
CA VAL A 44 1.11 -0.84 -5.83
C VAL A 44 0.48 0.26 -6.70
N LYS A 45 1.28 1.20 -7.21
CA LYS A 45 0.78 2.27 -8.10
C LYS A 45 0.27 1.71 -9.43
N LYS A 46 0.97 0.71 -9.98
CA LYS A 46 0.52 0.05 -11.20
C LYS A 46 -0.81 -0.65 -10.98
N LEU A 47 -0.94 -1.42 -9.90
CA LEU A 47 -2.21 -2.08 -9.55
C LEU A 47 -3.35 -1.07 -9.35
N ALA A 48 -3.09 0.03 -8.66
CA ALA A 48 -4.07 1.09 -8.47
C ALA A 48 -4.50 1.74 -9.81
N ARG A 49 -3.55 2.02 -10.71
CA ARG A 49 -3.85 2.55 -12.06
C ARG A 49 -4.69 1.59 -12.88
N GLU A 50 -4.34 0.29 -12.88
CA GLU A 50 -5.09 -0.73 -13.59
C GLU A 50 -6.51 -0.86 -13.04
N ALA A 51 -6.68 -0.80 -11.72
CA ALA A 51 -8.00 -0.81 -11.08
C ALA A 51 -8.86 0.40 -11.49
N VAL A 52 -8.27 1.61 -11.47
CA VAL A 52 -8.96 2.85 -11.90
C VAL A 52 -9.31 2.79 -13.39
N PHE A 53 -8.38 2.36 -14.25
CA PHE A 53 -8.62 2.22 -15.67
C PHE A 53 -9.72 1.20 -15.96
N ASN A 54 -9.67 0.03 -15.33
CA ASN A 54 -10.71 -1.00 -15.46
C ASN A 54 -12.09 -0.50 -14.99
N PHE A 55 -12.12 0.28 -13.92
CA PHE A 55 -13.38 0.90 -13.45
C PHE A 55 -13.90 1.93 -14.46
N ALA A 56 -13.04 2.79 -14.98
CA ALA A 56 -13.44 3.83 -15.93
C ALA A 56 -13.91 3.26 -17.27
N THR A 57 -13.32 2.15 -17.74
CA THR A 57 -13.62 1.53 -19.04
C THR A 57 -14.79 0.53 -18.99
N ASN A 58 -15.24 0.11 -17.80
CA ASN A 58 -16.32 -0.85 -17.62
C ASN A 58 -17.50 -0.24 -16.83
N PRO A 59 -18.37 0.53 -17.47
CA PRO A 59 -19.49 1.20 -16.79
C PRO A 59 -20.47 0.26 -16.09
N SER A 60 -20.57 -1.01 -16.55
CA SER A 60 -21.39 -2.03 -15.90
C SER A 60 -21.01 -2.29 -14.45
N ARG A 61 -19.72 -2.12 -14.11
CA ARG A 61 -19.21 -2.30 -12.75
C ARG A 61 -19.49 -1.13 -11.79
N TRP A 62 -19.94 0.00 -12.30
CA TRP A 62 -20.21 1.17 -11.46
C TRP A 62 -21.37 0.94 -10.48
N PHE A 63 -22.30 0.06 -10.85
CA PHE A 63 -23.49 -0.25 -10.07
C PHE A 63 -23.43 -1.62 -9.38
N GLU A 64 -22.37 -2.41 -9.63
CA GLU A 64 -22.17 -3.65 -8.89
C GLU A 64 -21.80 -3.33 -7.44
N LYS A 65 -22.60 -3.84 -6.48
CA LYS A 65 -22.23 -3.82 -5.07
C LYS A 65 -21.00 -4.69 -4.90
N SER A 66 -19.84 -4.07 -4.82
CA SER A 66 -18.62 -4.77 -4.46
C SER A 66 -18.72 -5.20 -2.99
N GLU A 67 -18.87 -6.49 -2.75
CA GLU A 67 -18.85 -7.07 -1.41
C GLU A 67 -17.50 -6.84 -0.70
N ASN A 68 -16.46 -6.45 -1.44
CA ASN A 68 -15.09 -6.23 -0.94
C ASN A 68 -14.69 -4.75 -0.84
N LYS A 69 -15.65 -3.79 -0.86
CA LYS A 69 -15.32 -2.36 -0.69
C LYS A 69 -14.66 -2.05 0.64
N ASP A 70 -14.96 -2.85 1.68
CA ASP A 70 -14.45 -2.61 3.02
C ASP A 70 -12.94 -2.89 3.16
N ASP A 71 -12.35 -3.75 2.33
CA ASP A 71 -10.94 -4.12 2.49
C ASP A 71 -9.96 -3.08 1.93
N LEU A 72 -10.24 -2.48 0.79
CA LEU A 72 -9.37 -1.44 0.20
C LEU A 72 -9.47 -0.09 0.95
N PHE A 73 -10.68 0.30 1.38
CA PHE A 73 -10.87 1.48 2.22
C PHE A 73 -10.26 1.31 3.61
N SER A 74 -10.24 0.10 4.12
CA SER A 74 -9.65 -0.26 5.40
C SER A 74 -8.14 -0.03 5.45
N LEU A 75 -7.40 -0.27 4.36
CA LEU A 75 -5.96 -0.02 4.29
C LEU A 75 -5.61 1.48 4.33
N ARG A 76 -6.43 2.35 3.77
CA ARG A 76 -6.19 3.80 3.79
C ARG A 76 -6.22 4.39 5.20
N ASN A 77 -7.07 3.84 6.06
CA ASN A 77 -7.24 4.27 7.45
C ASN A 77 -6.54 3.33 8.43
N SER A 78 -5.61 2.51 7.94
CA SER A 78 -4.89 1.54 8.77
C SER A 78 -3.73 2.14 9.55
N GLY A 79 -3.41 3.42 9.35
CA GLY A 79 -2.22 4.04 9.92
C GLY A 79 -0.90 3.57 9.28
N VAL A 80 -0.95 2.70 8.26
CA VAL A 80 0.23 2.22 7.52
C VAL A 80 0.48 3.12 6.31
N LYS A 81 1.72 3.49 6.09
CA LYS A 81 2.14 4.19 4.88
C LYS A 81 2.15 3.23 3.69
N ILE A 82 1.30 3.48 2.71
CA ILE A 82 1.25 2.68 1.49
C ILE A 82 2.49 3.02 0.64
N PRO A 83 3.42 2.07 0.45
CA PRO A 83 4.62 2.31 -0.37
C PRO A 83 4.30 2.24 -1.87
N ASP A 84 5.19 2.78 -2.70
CA ASP A 84 5.09 2.62 -4.16
C ASP A 84 5.26 1.15 -4.58
N PHE A 85 6.12 0.42 -3.85
CA PHE A 85 6.36 -1.01 -4.03
C PHE A 85 6.26 -1.72 -2.68
N VAL A 86 5.44 -2.73 -2.60
CA VAL A 86 5.49 -3.70 -1.49
C VAL A 86 6.59 -4.70 -1.80
N GLN A 87 7.52 -4.85 -0.85
CA GLN A 87 8.63 -5.78 -0.92
C GLN A 87 8.28 -7.01 -0.08
N ILE A 88 8.20 -8.17 -0.71
CA ILE A 88 8.02 -9.44 -0.03
C ILE A 88 9.31 -10.23 -0.25
N PHE A 89 9.91 -10.75 0.81
CA PHE A 89 11.16 -11.46 0.73
C PHE A 89 11.15 -12.74 1.54
N HIS A 90 11.96 -13.69 1.10
CA HIS A 90 12.26 -14.94 1.80
C HIS A 90 13.66 -14.86 2.35
N LEU A 91 13.93 -15.49 3.50
CA LEU A 91 15.24 -15.53 4.14
C LEU A 91 15.88 -16.92 3.94
N LYS A 92 17.14 -16.94 3.60
CA LYS A 92 17.91 -18.15 3.27
C LYS A 92 17.81 -19.30 4.29
N ASN A 93 17.58 -18.97 5.55
CA ASN A 93 17.53 -19.95 6.64
C ASN A 93 16.11 -20.14 7.20
N SER A 94 15.08 -19.63 6.54
CA SER A 94 13.67 -19.81 6.93
C SER A 94 13.00 -20.94 6.14
N GLN A 95 11.80 -21.34 6.58
CA GLN A 95 11.01 -22.35 5.86
C GLN A 95 10.47 -21.73 4.56
N ILE A 96 10.34 -22.53 3.50
CA ILE A 96 9.82 -22.07 2.18
C ILE A 96 8.44 -21.41 2.29
N SER A 97 7.66 -21.74 3.31
CA SER A 97 6.37 -21.12 3.60
C SER A 97 6.45 -19.76 4.32
N GLU A 98 7.61 -19.36 4.79
CA GLU A 98 7.82 -18.14 5.56
C GLU A 98 8.26 -16.98 4.67
N TRP A 99 7.36 -16.03 4.48
CA TRP A 99 7.58 -14.82 3.70
C TRP A 99 7.43 -13.59 4.59
N TYR A 100 8.24 -12.60 4.36
CA TYR A 100 8.35 -11.41 5.17
C TYR A 100 8.12 -10.16 4.33
N SER A 101 7.59 -9.13 4.98
CA SER A 101 7.47 -7.78 4.42
C SER A 101 7.66 -6.77 5.53
N VAL A 102 8.22 -5.62 5.22
CA VAL A 102 8.35 -4.50 6.16
C VAL A 102 7.58 -3.31 5.65
N LEU A 103 6.68 -2.79 6.48
CA LEU A 103 5.87 -1.61 6.18
C LEU A 103 6.16 -0.51 7.21
N GLU A 104 6.08 0.75 6.80
CA GLU A 104 6.21 1.91 7.67
C GLU A 104 4.85 2.24 8.29
N ILE A 105 4.82 2.45 9.62
CA ILE A 105 3.63 2.92 10.34
C ILE A 105 3.69 4.45 10.38
N ASN A 106 2.71 5.09 9.79
CA ASN A 106 2.60 6.55 9.75
C ASN A 106 1.87 7.10 10.97
N ASN A 107 0.90 6.34 11.49
CA ASN A 107 0.11 6.69 12.67
C ASN A 107 -0.11 5.44 13.53
N GLN A 108 0.56 5.39 14.69
CA GLN A 108 0.50 4.22 15.60
C GLN A 108 -0.88 4.05 16.25
N GLU A 109 -1.59 5.15 16.50
CA GLU A 109 -2.92 5.10 17.10
C GLU A 109 -3.93 4.49 16.14
N GLU A 110 -4.01 4.99 14.91
CA GLU A 110 -4.85 4.42 13.84
C GLU A 110 -4.49 2.95 13.58
N PHE A 111 -3.19 2.63 13.57
CA PHE A 111 -2.74 1.26 13.38
C PHE A 111 -3.19 0.32 14.50
N SER A 112 -3.16 0.78 15.75
CA SER A 112 -3.66 0.01 16.89
C SER A 112 -5.17 -0.23 16.82
N ILE A 113 -5.94 0.78 16.37
CA ILE A 113 -7.38 0.65 16.14
C ILE A 113 -7.64 -0.37 15.04
N PHE A 114 -6.92 -0.25 13.91
CA PHE A 114 -7.01 -1.18 12.78
C PHE A 114 -6.75 -2.63 13.21
N LEU A 115 -5.72 -2.90 14.02
CA LEU A 115 -5.43 -4.25 14.51
C LEU A 115 -6.58 -4.82 15.34
N LYS A 116 -7.22 -4.00 16.18
CA LYS A 116 -8.38 -4.40 16.98
C LYS A 116 -9.59 -4.69 16.10
N GLU A 117 -9.93 -3.80 15.17
CA GLU A 117 -11.05 -3.98 14.23
C GLU A 117 -10.88 -5.23 13.38
N LYS A 118 -9.67 -5.50 12.90
CA LYS A 118 -9.35 -6.70 12.11
C LYS A 118 -9.15 -7.96 12.96
N LYS A 119 -9.41 -7.88 14.28
CA LYS A 119 -9.38 -9.01 15.24
C LYS A 119 -8.01 -9.70 15.30
N PHE A 120 -6.93 -8.92 15.30
CA PHE A 120 -5.61 -9.46 15.63
C PHE A 120 -5.54 -9.78 17.13
N SER A 121 -5.04 -10.97 17.48
CA SER A 121 -4.76 -11.36 18.87
C SER A 121 -3.35 -10.94 19.27
N VAL A 122 -3.20 -10.42 20.48
CA VAL A 122 -1.90 -10.11 21.08
C VAL A 122 -1.25 -11.41 21.55
N LYS A 123 -0.03 -11.71 21.08
CA LYS A 123 0.75 -12.90 21.45
C LYS A 123 1.95 -12.59 22.33
N GLY A 124 2.38 -11.35 22.36
CA GLY A 124 3.51 -10.90 23.17
C GLY A 124 3.66 -9.39 23.09
N GLU A 125 4.74 -8.87 23.64
CA GLU A 125 5.03 -7.44 23.57
C GLU A 125 5.20 -7.03 22.09
N LYS A 126 4.23 -6.22 21.59
CA LYS A 126 4.20 -5.72 20.19
C LYS A 126 4.17 -6.83 19.12
N ILE A 127 3.70 -8.03 19.48
CA ILE A 127 3.49 -9.15 18.54
C ILE A 127 2.01 -9.44 18.44
N PHE A 128 1.49 -9.43 17.22
CA PHE A 128 0.10 -9.64 16.90
C PHE A 128 -0.03 -10.80 15.92
N GLN A 129 -1.11 -11.57 16.03
CA GLN A 129 -1.37 -12.72 15.16
C GLN A 129 -2.82 -12.73 14.70
N LYS A 130 -2.99 -13.05 13.42
CA LYS A 130 -4.29 -13.40 12.85
C LYS A 130 -4.10 -14.54 11.86
N ASN A 131 -4.70 -15.70 12.15
CA ASN A 131 -4.48 -16.94 11.39
C ASN A 131 -2.97 -17.29 11.31
N GLN A 132 -2.42 -17.38 10.10
CA GLN A 132 -1.01 -17.65 9.83
C GLN A 132 -0.16 -16.37 9.70
N LEU A 133 -0.78 -15.19 9.79
CA LEU A 133 -0.09 -13.92 9.70
C LEU A 133 0.40 -13.49 11.07
N TYR A 134 1.71 -13.26 11.18
CA TYR A 134 2.35 -12.67 12.34
C TYR A 134 2.82 -11.27 12.01
N LEU A 135 2.61 -10.36 12.94
CA LEU A 135 2.99 -8.96 12.81
C LEU A 135 3.75 -8.53 14.05
N LYS A 136 4.95 -7.98 13.86
CA LYS A 136 5.78 -7.45 14.94
C LYS A 136 6.04 -5.97 14.71
N ILE A 137 5.78 -5.15 15.71
CA ILE A 137 6.05 -3.71 15.67
C ILE A 137 7.44 -3.44 16.24
N ILE A 138 8.29 -2.78 15.45
CA ILE A 138 9.64 -2.35 15.84
C ILE A 138 9.78 -0.87 15.50
N GLY A 139 9.65 0.01 16.50
CA GLY A 139 9.65 1.45 16.29
C GLY A 139 8.45 1.88 15.44
N ASP A 140 8.72 2.46 14.27
CA ASP A 140 7.76 2.92 13.26
C ASP A 140 7.50 1.90 12.13
N LYS A 141 7.88 0.63 12.33
CA LYS A 141 7.78 -0.43 11.32
C LYS A 141 7.01 -1.64 11.84
N CYS A 142 6.37 -2.33 10.92
CA CYS A 142 5.75 -3.63 11.15
C CYS A 142 6.04 -4.61 10.00
#